data_d99957b32c414b534e1e9bc826086d96
#
_entry.id   d99957b32c414b534e1e9bc826086d96
#
_cell.length_a   1.000
_cell.length_b   1.000
_cell.length_c   1.000
_cell.angle_alpha   90.00
_cell.angle_beta   90.00
_cell.angle_gamma   90.00
#
_symmetry.space_group_name_H-M   'P 1'
#
loop_
_entity.id
_entity.type
_entity.pdbx_description
1 polymer ?
#
loop_
_entity_poly.entity_id
_entity_poly.type
_entity_poly.pdbx_seq_one_letter_code
_entity_poly.pdbx_strand_id
1 'polypeptide(L)'
;ATERCMIIVLRPNASEHDLDQIVAQVTALGLTPHVSRGVSRTIIGCIGDEDRLREVPVLAFPAVETILPVEKPYKLAAREFVARDTEVTLGGAAVGDGAVHAIAGPCSVEGRDMLLETAEAVKAAGAVALRGGAFKPRTSPYAFRGLGAEALDLLVAVRETTGLPVVTEVLDTRHVALVAEKADCLQVGARNMQNFALLTEVGESGKPVLLKRGMSATLEDLLLAAEYVLARGNSQVMLCERGIRTFDRALRNTLDIGAVPYLKQETHLPVIVDPSHAAGRRDLVPALALAAVAAGADGLLIEVHPDPDHARSDGDQSLTLGAFRELMERVRDVAGAVGRSVTEPLTSLRDASA
;
A
#
# COMPACT_ATOMS: atom_id res chain seq x y z
N ALA A 1 -6.31 15.85 -25.24
CA ALA A 1 -5.36 16.79 -24.65
C ALA A 1 -4.85 16.14 -23.37
N THR A 2 -3.55 15.87 -23.28
CA THR A 2 -2.92 15.36 -22.06
C THR A 2 -2.97 16.48 -21.04
N GLU A 3 -3.73 16.29 -19.95
CA GLU A 3 -3.71 17.20 -18.81
C GLU A 3 -2.29 17.18 -18.25
N ARG A 4 -1.56 18.26 -18.43
CA ARG A 4 -0.25 18.44 -17.83
C ARG A 4 -0.45 19.10 -16.48
N CYS A 5 0.32 18.73 -15.48
CA CYS A 5 0.30 19.33 -14.14
C CYS A 5 1.52 20.19 -13.93
N MET A 6 1.37 21.24 -13.16
CA MET A 6 2.51 22.05 -12.73
C MET A 6 2.64 21.99 -11.22
N ILE A 7 3.89 21.97 -10.75
CA ILE A 7 4.21 22.06 -9.32
C ILE A 7 4.73 23.45 -9.04
N ILE A 8 4.07 24.19 -8.15
CA ILE A 8 4.55 25.45 -7.62
C ILE A 8 5.40 25.12 -6.39
N VAL A 9 6.66 25.52 -6.42
CA VAL A 9 7.59 25.34 -5.30
C VAL A 9 7.67 26.64 -4.53
N LEU A 10 7.37 26.62 -3.23
CA LEU A 10 7.45 27.79 -2.37
C LEU A 10 8.84 27.92 -1.74
N ARG A 11 9.23 29.16 -1.47
CA ARG A 11 10.46 29.49 -0.73
C ARG A 11 10.37 28.95 0.70
N PRO A 12 11.51 28.62 1.36
CA PRO A 12 11.51 28.10 2.73
C PRO A 12 10.86 29.00 3.78
N ASN A 13 10.80 30.31 3.51
CA ASN A 13 10.24 31.34 4.38
C ASN A 13 8.81 31.77 4.00
N ALA A 14 8.13 31.05 3.11
CA ALA A 14 6.74 31.30 2.76
C ALA A 14 5.84 31.13 3.98
N SER A 15 4.98 32.14 4.24
CA SER A 15 4.02 32.10 5.33
C SER A 15 2.77 31.29 4.97
N GLU A 16 1.99 30.88 5.99
CA GLU A 16 0.66 30.26 5.72
C GLU A 16 -0.26 31.20 4.96
N HIS A 17 -0.15 32.51 5.19
CA HIS A 17 -0.91 33.52 4.42
C HIS A 17 -0.56 33.51 2.94
N ASP A 18 0.74 33.40 2.59
CA ASP A 18 1.18 33.28 1.20
C ASP A 18 0.65 32.01 0.56
N LEU A 19 0.70 30.89 1.30
CA LEU A 19 0.17 29.60 0.85
C LEU A 19 -1.32 29.72 0.53
N ASP A 20 -2.12 30.27 1.45
CA ASP A 20 -3.56 30.44 1.28
C ASP A 20 -3.90 31.31 0.08
N GLN A 21 -3.15 32.39 -0.15
CA GLN A 21 -3.33 33.26 -1.31
C GLN A 21 -3.07 32.52 -2.63
N ILE A 22 -1.99 31.72 -2.69
CA ILE A 22 -1.64 30.97 -3.89
C ILE A 22 -2.67 29.86 -4.14
N VAL A 23 -3.10 29.14 -3.10
CA VAL A 23 -4.15 28.11 -3.18
C VAL A 23 -5.46 28.71 -3.68
N ALA A 24 -5.88 29.86 -3.15
CA ALA A 24 -7.09 30.57 -3.61
C ALA A 24 -6.97 30.96 -5.09
N GLN A 25 -5.82 31.46 -5.52
CA GLN A 25 -5.59 31.83 -6.92
C GLN A 25 -5.63 30.62 -7.86
N VAL A 26 -4.98 29.50 -7.48
CA VAL A 26 -5.00 28.23 -8.24
C VAL A 26 -6.43 27.71 -8.37
N THR A 27 -7.21 27.78 -7.28
CA THR A 27 -8.62 27.37 -7.28
C THR A 27 -9.47 28.28 -8.17
N ALA A 28 -9.24 29.59 -8.15
CA ALA A 28 -9.96 30.54 -8.99
C ALA A 28 -9.75 30.33 -10.49
N LEU A 29 -8.60 29.72 -10.87
CA LEU A 29 -8.29 29.30 -12.23
C LEU A 29 -9.01 27.99 -12.63
N GLY A 30 -9.77 27.39 -11.72
CA GLY A 30 -10.45 26.11 -11.96
C GLY A 30 -9.49 24.90 -11.89
N LEU A 31 -8.32 25.06 -11.27
CA LEU A 31 -7.37 23.98 -11.00
C LEU A 31 -7.59 23.46 -9.59
N THR A 32 -7.26 22.19 -9.37
CA THR A 32 -7.31 21.55 -8.04
C THR A 32 -5.93 21.63 -7.39
N PRO A 33 -5.75 22.45 -6.31
CA PRO A 33 -4.48 22.53 -5.59
C PRO A 33 -4.33 21.37 -4.61
N HIS A 34 -3.17 20.72 -4.62
CA HIS A 34 -2.75 19.74 -3.62
C HIS A 34 -1.50 20.22 -2.91
N VAL A 35 -1.61 20.55 -1.62
CA VAL A 35 -0.51 21.08 -0.82
C VAL A 35 0.25 19.92 -0.17
N SER A 36 1.58 19.88 -0.41
CA SER A 36 2.50 18.98 0.29
C SER A 36 3.49 19.80 1.10
N ARG A 37 3.52 19.58 2.43
CA ARG A 37 4.43 20.25 3.36
C ARG A 37 5.64 19.36 3.64
N GLY A 38 6.78 19.70 3.08
CA GLY A 38 8.06 19.06 3.36
C GLY A 38 8.79 19.72 4.53
N VAL A 39 9.85 19.07 5.01
CA VAL A 39 10.68 19.60 6.12
C VAL A 39 11.36 20.92 5.76
N SER A 40 11.76 21.10 4.51
CA SER A 40 12.49 22.28 4.05
C SER A 40 11.69 23.19 3.11
N ARG A 41 10.63 22.67 2.48
CA ARG A 41 9.84 23.41 1.47
C ARG A 41 8.40 22.92 1.42
N THR A 42 7.49 23.83 1.08
CA THR A 42 6.11 23.49 0.72
C THR A 42 5.97 23.56 -0.80
N ILE A 43 5.25 22.60 -1.37
CA ILE A 43 4.92 22.58 -2.79
C ILE A 43 3.40 22.47 -2.97
N ILE A 44 2.91 23.00 -4.09
CA ILE A 44 1.50 22.96 -4.48
C ILE A 44 1.43 22.30 -5.85
N GLY A 45 0.88 21.07 -5.91
CA GLY A 45 0.54 20.42 -7.17
C GLY A 45 -0.74 21.01 -7.71
N CYS A 46 -0.72 21.53 -8.94
CA CYS A 46 -1.86 22.12 -9.62
C CYS A 46 -2.36 21.14 -10.67
N ILE A 47 -3.48 20.46 -10.40
CA ILE A 47 -4.08 19.47 -11.31
C ILE A 47 -5.16 20.14 -12.16
N GLY A 48 -5.09 19.93 -13.47
CA GLY A 48 -6.03 20.46 -14.46
C GLY A 48 -5.34 20.98 -15.71
N ASP A 49 -5.99 21.93 -16.41
CA ASP A 49 -5.49 22.54 -17.63
C ASP A 49 -4.36 23.55 -17.30
N GLU A 50 -3.10 23.15 -17.55
CA GLU A 50 -1.92 23.95 -17.22
C GLU A 50 -1.83 25.28 -17.98
N ASP A 51 -2.45 25.41 -19.16
CA ASP A 51 -2.43 26.64 -19.92
C ASP A 51 -3.06 27.78 -19.13
N ARG A 52 -4.03 27.47 -18.25
CA ARG A 52 -4.64 28.45 -17.33
C ARG A 52 -3.64 28.98 -16.29
N LEU A 53 -2.71 28.16 -15.82
CA LEU A 53 -1.70 28.58 -14.86
C LEU A 53 -0.66 29.50 -15.52
N ARG A 54 -0.41 29.35 -16.83
CA ARG A 54 0.49 30.20 -17.61
C ARG A 54 -0.08 31.60 -17.87
N GLU A 55 -1.42 31.73 -17.84
CA GLU A 55 -2.08 33.02 -18.02
C GLU A 55 -1.95 33.97 -16.82
N VAL A 56 -1.59 33.41 -15.66
CA VAL A 56 -1.43 34.19 -14.43
C VAL A 56 0.05 34.25 -14.05
N PRO A 57 0.60 35.43 -13.69
CA PRO A 57 1.97 35.54 -13.27
C PRO A 57 2.19 34.99 -11.86
N VAL A 58 1.99 33.65 -11.67
CA VAL A 58 2.18 32.98 -10.37
C VAL A 58 3.62 33.18 -9.86
N LEU A 59 4.59 33.29 -10.76
CA LEU A 59 5.97 33.70 -10.42
C LEU A 59 6.08 35.12 -9.85
N ALA A 60 5.05 35.95 -9.99
CA ALA A 60 5.01 37.27 -9.37
C ALA A 60 4.73 37.24 -7.86
N PHE A 61 4.26 36.13 -7.31
CA PHE A 61 4.15 35.99 -5.86
C PHE A 61 5.54 35.84 -5.24
N PRO A 62 5.92 36.72 -4.29
CA PRO A 62 7.25 36.70 -3.68
C PRO A 62 7.59 35.33 -2.99
N ALA A 63 6.57 34.61 -2.54
CA ALA A 63 6.71 33.33 -1.89
C ALA A 63 6.98 32.18 -2.87
N VAL A 64 6.77 32.35 -4.18
CA VAL A 64 7.04 31.33 -5.18
C VAL A 64 8.52 31.34 -5.55
N GLU A 65 9.17 30.19 -5.47
CA GLU A 65 10.56 30.03 -5.90
C GLU A 65 10.66 29.67 -7.39
N THR A 66 9.85 28.66 -7.80
CA THR A 66 9.81 28.19 -9.18
C THR A 66 8.52 27.44 -9.48
N ILE A 67 8.24 27.21 -10.76
CA ILE A 67 7.16 26.36 -11.26
C ILE A 67 7.78 25.29 -12.14
N LEU A 68 7.50 24.03 -11.82
CA LEU A 68 8.03 22.87 -12.54
C LEU A 68 6.90 22.17 -13.30
N PRO A 69 7.05 21.93 -14.62
CA PRO A 69 6.13 21.07 -15.34
C PRO A 69 6.36 19.61 -14.94
N VAL A 70 5.28 18.84 -14.75
CA VAL A 70 5.36 17.39 -14.54
C VAL A 70 5.04 16.70 -15.85
N GLU A 71 6.06 16.10 -16.45
CA GLU A 71 5.92 15.40 -17.74
C GLU A 71 5.29 14.00 -17.62
N LYS A 72 5.35 13.40 -16.39
CA LYS A 72 4.79 12.07 -16.13
C LYS A 72 3.25 12.10 -16.13
N PRO A 73 2.56 11.03 -16.59
CA PRO A 73 1.10 10.97 -16.58
C PRO A 73 0.50 10.91 -15.17
N TYR A 74 1.24 10.39 -14.17
CA TYR A 74 0.90 10.43 -12.74
C TYR A 74 1.62 11.61 -12.06
N LYS A 75 0.96 12.25 -11.10
CA LYS A 75 1.40 13.52 -10.50
C LYS A 75 1.64 13.38 -8.99
N LEU A 76 0.56 13.09 -8.25
CA LEU A 76 0.58 12.96 -6.79
C LEU A 76 1.42 11.77 -6.35
N ALA A 77 1.46 10.71 -7.14
CA ALA A 77 2.29 9.52 -6.88
C ALA A 77 3.76 9.72 -7.27
N ALA A 78 4.10 10.77 -8.03
CA ALA A 78 5.45 10.99 -8.53
C ALA A 78 6.42 11.41 -7.41
N ARG A 79 7.67 10.92 -7.47
CA ARG A 79 8.75 11.30 -6.55
C ARG A 79 8.99 12.81 -6.51
N GLU A 80 8.79 13.49 -7.62
CA GLU A 80 8.95 14.93 -7.75
C GLU A 80 7.93 15.70 -6.91
N PHE A 81 6.76 15.10 -6.62
CA PHE A 81 5.72 15.71 -5.80
C PHE A 81 6.07 15.71 -4.30
N VAL A 82 6.68 14.62 -3.80
CA VAL A 82 7.09 14.50 -2.40
C VAL A 82 8.54 14.05 -2.32
N ALA A 83 9.42 14.92 -1.84
CA ALA A 83 10.87 14.69 -1.81
C ALA A 83 11.30 13.55 -0.86
N ARG A 84 10.52 13.32 0.21
CA ARG A 84 10.77 12.23 1.19
C ARG A 84 9.85 11.05 0.92
N ASP A 85 10.22 9.88 1.42
CA ASP A 85 9.33 8.73 1.39
C ASP A 85 8.07 9.00 2.21
N THR A 86 6.93 8.51 1.73
CA THR A 86 5.68 8.54 2.47
C THR A 86 5.68 7.42 3.49
N GLU A 87 5.31 7.76 4.71
CA GLU A 87 5.07 6.81 5.78
C GLU A 87 3.58 6.55 5.91
N VAL A 88 3.19 5.28 5.77
CA VAL A 88 1.80 4.83 5.95
C VAL A 88 1.64 4.23 7.32
N THR A 89 0.74 4.80 8.12
CA THR A 89 0.48 4.32 9.48
C THR A 89 -0.37 3.07 9.46
N LEU A 90 0.19 1.97 9.97
CA LEU A 90 -0.50 0.70 10.11
C LEU A 90 -0.42 0.25 11.58
N GLY A 91 -1.43 0.59 12.37
CA GLY A 91 -1.37 0.45 13.82
C GLY A 91 -0.26 1.31 14.42
N GLY A 92 0.73 0.67 15.04
CA GLY A 92 1.90 1.35 15.59
C GLY A 92 3.12 1.37 14.67
N ALA A 93 3.03 0.79 13.47
CA ALA A 93 4.11 0.75 12.49
C ALA A 93 3.94 1.87 11.45
N ALA A 94 5.06 2.46 11.03
CA ALA A 94 5.14 3.47 9.96
C ALA A 94 5.78 2.84 8.73
N VAL A 95 4.99 2.22 7.87
CA VAL A 95 5.49 1.54 6.65
C VAL A 95 6.03 2.58 5.68
N GLY A 96 7.30 2.45 5.30
CA GLY A 96 8.02 3.45 4.50
C GLY A 96 9.10 4.23 5.28
N ASP A 97 9.29 3.93 6.58
CA ASP A 97 10.28 4.54 7.48
C ASP A 97 11.74 4.09 7.23
N GLY A 98 11.94 3.25 6.21
CA GLY A 98 13.23 2.65 5.88
C GLY A 98 13.44 1.25 6.45
N ALA A 99 12.64 0.79 7.41
CA ALA A 99 12.63 -0.59 7.87
C ALA A 99 11.84 -1.51 6.93
N VAL A 100 11.94 -2.81 7.14
CA VAL A 100 11.14 -3.83 6.45
C VAL A 100 9.99 -4.26 7.36
N HIS A 101 8.77 -4.27 6.82
CA HIS A 101 7.55 -4.61 7.55
C HIS A 101 6.94 -5.91 7.03
N ALA A 102 6.50 -6.81 7.90
CA ALA A 102 5.80 -8.01 7.50
C ALA A 102 4.29 -7.90 7.79
N ILE A 103 3.48 -8.11 6.78
CA ILE A 103 2.02 -8.23 6.86
C ILE A 103 1.70 -9.70 6.55
N ALA A 104 1.20 -10.45 7.53
CA ALA A 104 1.07 -11.89 7.38
C ALA A 104 -0.27 -12.40 7.93
N GLY A 105 -0.73 -13.54 7.42
CA GLY A 105 -1.98 -14.18 7.86
C GLY A 105 -2.62 -15.03 6.77
N PRO A 106 -3.81 -15.61 7.04
CA PRO A 106 -4.43 -16.56 6.12
C PRO A 106 -4.96 -15.92 4.85
N CYS A 107 -5.02 -16.67 3.75
CA CYS A 107 -5.64 -16.22 2.51
C CYS A 107 -7.09 -15.78 2.75
N SER A 108 -7.88 -16.60 3.43
CA SER A 108 -9.25 -16.30 3.86
C SER A 108 -9.43 -16.59 5.35
N VAL A 109 -10.33 -15.84 5.97
CA VAL A 109 -10.82 -16.13 7.32
C VAL A 109 -11.74 -17.34 7.23
N GLU A 110 -11.42 -18.42 7.94
CA GLU A 110 -12.14 -19.70 7.88
C GLU A 110 -12.84 -20.06 9.21
N GLY A 111 -12.45 -19.42 10.30
CA GLY A 111 -12.99 -19.57 11.63
C GLY A 111 -12.14 -18.84 12.67
N ARG A 112 -12.68 -18.72 13.89
CA ARG A 112 -12.06 -17.94 14.97
C ARG A 112 -10.74 -18.55 15.44
N ASP A 113 -10.74 -19.84 15.75
CA ASP A 113 -9.59 -20.51 16.39
C ASP A 113 -8.39 -20.54 15.45
N MET A 114 -8.60 -20.88 14.18
CA MET A 114 -7.58 -20.83 13.14
C MET A 114 -7.00 -19.42 12.97
N LEU A 115 -7.87 -18.40 12.95
CA LEU A 115 -7.46 -17.02 12.79
C LEU A 115 -6.65 -16.52 13.97
N LEU A 116 -7.07 -16.85 15.21
CA LEU A 116 -6.36 -16.46 16.43
C LEU A 116 -4.99 -17.14 16.52
N GLU A 117 -4.93 -18.45 16.31
CA GLU A 117 -3.68 -19.22 16.29
C GLU A 117 -2.69 -18.62 15.26
N THR A 118 -3.20 -18.32 14.06
CA THR A 118 -2.37 -17.70 13.02
C THR A 118 -1.88 -16.32 13.44
N ALA A 119 -2.76 -15.46 13.99
CA ALA A 119 -2.43 -14.10 14.39
C ALA A 119 -1.38 -14.06 15.51
N GLU A 120 -1.51 -14.92 16.52
CA GLU A 120 -0.53 -15.05 17.61
C GLU A 120 0.84 -15.49 17.08
N ALA A 121 0.85 -16.52 16.20
CA ALA A 121 2.09 -17.03 15.63
C ALA A 121 2.80 -16.02 14.72
N VAL A 122 2.06 -15.32 13.84
CA VAL A 122 2.68 -14.34 12.95
C VAL A 122 3.17 -13.10 13.72
N LYS A 123 2.44 -12.68 14.77
CA LYS A 123 2.87 -11.62 15.69
C LYS A 123 4.19 -12.00 16.37
N ALA A 124 4.25 -13.20 16.97
CA ALA A 124 5.44 -13.70 17.65
C ALA A 124 6.65 -13.81 16.71
N ALA A 125 6.45 -14.02 15.41
CA ALA A 125 7.49 -14.06 14.40
C ALA A 125 7.93 -12.68 13.90
N GLY A 126 7.18 -11.60 14.23
CA GLY A 126 7.55 -10.22 13.86
C GLY A 126 6.63 -9.58 12.81
N ALA A 127 5.44 -10.12 12.54
CA ALA A 127 4.47 -9.44 11.68
C ALA A 127 3.88 -8.22 12.41
N VAL A 128 3.80 -7.08 11.72
CA VAL A 128 3.25 -5.82 12.23
C VAL A 128 1.75 -5.67 11.98
N ALA A 129 1.19 -6.49 11.09
CA ALA A 129 -0.23 -6.50 10.77
C ALA A 129 -0.71 -7.90 10.39
N LEU A 130 -1.98 -8.18 10.70
CA LEU A 130 -2.69 -9.38 10.28
C LEU A 130 -3.40 -9.13 8.95
N ARG A 131 -3.10 -9.93 7.92
CA ARG A 131 -3.92 -9.97 6.72
C ARG A 131 -4.92 -11.14 6.80
N GLY A 132 -6.12 -10.96 6.29
CA GLY A 132 -7.12 -12.02 6.19
C GLY A 132 -8.26 -11.61 5.27
N GLY A 133 -8.59 -12.45 4.27
CA GLY A 133 -9.67 -12.15 3.35
C GLY A 133 -11.05 -12.44 3.97
N ALA A 134 -11.86 -11.40 4.18
CA ALA A 134 -13.27 -11.54 4.57
C ALA A 134 -14.14 -11.92 3.37
N PHE A 135 -13.87 -11.27 2.23
CA PHE A 135 -14.51 -11.54 0.95
C PHE A 135 -13.47 -12.08 -0.03
N LYS A 136 -13.87 -13.05 -0.88
CA LYS A 136 -12.94 -13.67 -1.85
C LYS A 136 -13.47 -13.52 -3.28
N PRO A 137 -12.72 -12.83 -4.17
CA PRO A 137 -13.06 -12.79 -5.58
C PRO A 137 -12.74 -14.15 -6.20
N ARG A 138 -13.75 -14.84 -6.73
CA ARG A 138 -13.58 -16.17 -7.32
C ARG A 138 -14.00 -16.19 -8.79
N THR A 139 -13.20 -16.86 -9.62
CA THR A 139 -13.55 -17.11 -11.01
C THR A 139 -14.71 -18.10 -11.12
N SER A 140 -14.77 -19.08 -10.23
CA SER A 140 -15.89 -20.03 -10.15
C SER A 140 -16.93 -19.58 -9.14
N PRO A 141 -18.23 -19.54 -9.49
CA PRO A 141 -19.31 -19.21 -8.56
C PRO A 141 -19.50 -20.25 -7.46
N TYR A 142 -18.94 -21.45 -7.61
CA TYR A 142 -19.04 -22.57 -6.66
C TYR A 142 -17.91 -22.58 -5.63
N ALA A 143 -16.85 -21.77 -5.82
CA ALA A 143 -15.75 -21.71 -4.87
C ALA A 143 -16.13 -20.97 -3.59
N PHE A 144 -15.41 -21.23 -2.51
CA PHE A 144 -15.58 -20.54 -1.23
C PHE A 144 -15.37 -19.01 -1.38
N ARG A 145 -16.38 -18.23 -1.04
CA ARG A 145 -16.40 -16.77 -1.23
C ARG A 145 -15.99 -15.96 -0.01
N GLY A 146 -15.51 -16.62 1.05
CA GLY A 146 -15.28 -16.01 2.36
C GLY A 146 -16.53 -16.05 3.23
N LEU A 147 -16.38 -15.68 4.50
CA LEU A 147 -17.47 -15.58 5.48
C LEU A 147 -18.15 -14.20 5.47
N GLY A 148 -17.66 -13.25 4.64
CA GLY A 148 -18.27 -11.94 4.52
C GLY A 148 -18.21 -11.11 5.79
N ALA A 149 -19.35 -10.54 6.23
CA ALA A 149 -19.43 -9.70 7.43
C ALA A 149 -19.00 -10.44 8.71
N GLU A 150 -19.30 -11.73 8.84
CA GLU A 150 -18.87 -12.56 9.97
C GLU A 150 -17.33 -12.60 10.06
N ALA A 151 -16.63 -12.70 8.93
CA ALA A 151 -15.17 -12.66 8.92
C ALA A 151 -14.62 -11.31 9.39
N LEU A 152 -15.31 -10.22 9.09
CA LEU A 152 -14.90 -8.90 9.59
C LEU A 152 -15.02 -8.83 11.12
N ASP A 153 -16.09 -9.41 11.70
CA ASP A 153 -16.26 -9.47 13.15
C ASP A 153 -15.18 -10.32 13.82
N LEU A 154 -14.82 -11.46 13.19
CA LEU A 154 -13.72 -12.29 13.66
C LEU A 154 -12.37 -11.56 13.59
N LEU A 155 -12.10 -10.81 12.54
CA LEU A 155 -10.88 -10.01 12.40
C LEU A 155 -10.80 -8.93 13.50
N VAL A 156 -11.91 -8.25 13.81
CA VAL A 156 -11.99 -7.28 14.91
C VAL A 156 -11.68 -7.95 16.25
N ALA A 157 -12.33 -9.07 16.55
CA ALA A 157 -12.12 -9.80 17.81
C ALA A 157 -10.65 -10.28 17.98
N VAL A 158 -10.01 -10.72 16.89
CA VAL A 158 -8.61 -11.13 16.93
C VAL A 158 -7.68 -9.93 17.06
N ARG A 159 -7.98 -8.78 16.41
CA ARG A 159 -7.27 -7.53 16.63
C ARG A 159 -7.31 -7.09 18.09
N GLU A 160 -8.49 -7.13 18.73
CA GLU A 160 -8.64 -6.77 20.14
C GLU A 160 -7.82 -7.68 21.06
N THR A 161 -7.68 -8.96 20.71
CA THR A 161 -6.91 -9.93 21.50
C THR A 161 -5.41 -9.78 21.29
N THR A 162 -4.97 -9.59 20.03
CA THR A 162 -3.56 -9.63 19.66
C THR A 162 -2.91 -8.25 19.55
N GLY A 163 -3.72 -7.19 19.35
CA GLY A 163 -3.22 -5.85 19.03
C GLY A 163 -2.72 -5.67 17.61
N LEU A 164 -2.77 -6.71 16.74
CA LEU A 164 -2.37 -6.59 15.35
C LEU A 164 -3.42 -5.81 14.55
N PRO A 165 -3.07 -4.73 13.84
CA PRO A 165 -3.97 -4.07 12.91
C PRO A 165 -4.34 -5.01 11.76
N VAL A 166 -5.55 -4.82 11.20
CA VAL A 166 -6.16 -5.71 10.22
C VAL A 166 -6.07 -5.13 8.82
N VAL A 167 -5.56 -5.93 7.88
CA VAL A 167 -5.57 -5.68 6.44
C VAL A 167 -6.53 -6.65 5.78
N THR A 168 -7.60 -6.16 5.14
CA THR A 168 -8.56 -7.03 4.43
C THR A 168 -8.98 -6.45 3.09
N GLU A 169 -9.34 -7.33 2.15
CA GLU A 169 -9.70 -6.94 0.79
C GLU A 169 -11.14 -6.46 0.72
N VAL A 170 -11.34 -5.31 0.05
CA VAL A 170 -12.66 -4.79 -0.36
C VAL A 170 -12.85 -5.06 -1.87
N LEU A 171 -14.02 -5.60 -2.25
CA LEU A 171 -14.28 -6.04 -3.62
C LEU A 171 -15.22 -5.11 -4.40
N ASP A 172 -16.06 -4.37 -3.69
CA ASP A 172 -17.19 -3.63 -4.27
C ASP A 172 -17.39 -2.32 -3.51
N THR A 173 -17.76 -1.25 -4.21
CA THR A 173 -18.02 0.08 -3.62
C THR A 173 -19.04 0.01 -2.49
N ARG A 174 -20.09 -0.82 -2.62
CA ARG A 174 -21.14 -1.00 -1.60
C ARG A 174 -20.61 -1.52 -0.26
N HIS A 175 -19.44 -2.14 -0.24
CA HIS A 175 -18.84 -2.69 0.97
C HIS A 175 -17.74 -1.82 1.58
N VAL A 176 -17.34 -0.72 0.93
CA VAL A 176 -16.23 0.13 1.40
C VAL A 176 -16.50 0.64 2.81
N ALA A 177 -17.67 1.23 3.06
CA ALA A 177 -18.03 1.75 4.37
C ALA A 177 -17.97 0.68 5.47
N LEU A 178 -18.56 -0.51 5.22
CA LEU A 178 -18.56 -1.63 6.15
C LEU A 178 -17.14 -2.14 6.46
N VAL A 179 -16.31 -2.28 5.41
CA VAL A 179 -14.93 -2.77 5.59
C VAL A 179 -14.07 -1.71 6.28
N ALA A 180 -14.22 -0.43 5.92
CA ALA A 180 -13.48 0.68 6.51
C ALA A 180 -13.79 0.89 8.00
N GLU A 181 -15.01 0.60 8.45
CA GLU A 181 -15.37 0.62 9.88
C GLU A 181 -14.58 -0.42 10.68
N LYS A 182 -14.33 -1.61 10.12
CA LYS A 182 -13.80 -2.77 10.83
C LYS A 182 -12.32 -3.03 10.59
N ALA A 183 -11.78 -2.63 9.44
CA ALA A 183 -10.37 -2.81 9.08
C ALA A 183 -9.53 -1.56 9.34
N ASP A 184 -8.24 -1.75 9.53
CA ASP A 184 -7.25 -0.68 9.70
C ASP A 184 -6.61 -0.30 8.35
N CYS A 185 -6.61 -1.20 7.38
CA CYS A 185 -6.14 -0.97 6.02
C CYS A 185 -7.02 -1.71 5.01
N LEU A 186 -7.41 -1.02 3.95
CA LEU A 186 -8.19 -1.57 2.85
C LEU A 186 -7.26 -2.09 1.77
N GLN A 187 -7.34 -3.39 1.46
CA GLN A 187 -6.64 -3.95 0.31
C GLN A 187 -7.53 -3.85 -0.93
N VAL A 188 -6.99 -3.28 -2.01
CA VAL A 188 -7.56 -3.37 -3.34
C VAL A 188 -6.81 -4.47 -4.11
N GLY A 189 -7.52 -5.55 -4.42
CA GLY A 189 -6.95 -6.72 -5.08
C GLY A 189 -6.57 -6.45 -6.54
N ALA A 190 -5.65 -7.26 -7.07
CA ALA A 190 -5.12 -7.12 -8.43
C ALA A 190 -6.21 -7.10 -9.54
N ARG A 191 -7.34 -7.78 -9.33
CA ARG A 191 -8.47 -7.76 -10.27
C ARG A 191 -9.25 -6.45 -10.27
N ASN A 192 -9.12 -5.66 -9.20
CA ASN A 192 -9.80 -4.38 -8.99
C ASN A 192 -8.85 -3.17 -9.14
N MET A 193 -7.60 -3.37 -9.55
CA MET A 193 -6.65 -2.26 -9.71
C MET A 193 -7.18 -1.17 -10.65
N GLN A 194 -7.93 -1.55 -11.67
CA GLN A 194 -8.53 -0.62 -12.65
C GLN A 194 -10.02 -0.37 -12.39
N ASN A 195 -10.54 -0.74 -11.24
CA ASN A 195 -11.90 -0.38 -10.82
C ASN A 195 -11.88 1.03 -10.22
N PHE A 196 -11.85 2.03 -11.10
CA PHE A 196 -11.68 3.44 -10.72
C PHE A 196 -12.78 3.95 -9.78
N ALA A 197 -14.01 3.44 -9.91
CA ALA A 197 -15.08 3.75 -8.96
C ALA A 197 -14.75 3.24 -7.55
N LEU A 198 -14.22 2.01 -7.44
CA LEU A 198 -13.79 1.45 -6.16
C LEU A 198 -12.59 2.22 -5.58
N LEU A 199 -11.61 2.59 -6.42
CA LEU A 199 -10.44 3.36 -5.98
C LEU A 199 -10.85 4.73 -5.43
N THR A 200 -11.81 5.38 -6.08
CA THR A 200 -12.38 6.66 -5.62
C THR A 200 -13.01 6.51 -4.24
N GLU A 201 -13.91 5.56 -4.08
CA GLU A 201 -14.63 5.30 -2.83
C GLU A 201 -13.68 4.90 -1.69
N VAL A 202 -12.68 4.04 -1.99
CA VAL A 202 -11.62 3.67 -1.03
C VAL A 202 -10.79 4.89 -0.64
N GLY A 203 -10.46 5.77 -1.58
CA GLY A 203 -9.78 7.03 -1.31
C GLY A 203 -10.55 7.93 -0.34
N GLU A 204 -11.86 8.08 -0.54
CA GLU A 204 -12.74 8.89 0.30
C GLU A 204 -12.92 8.32 1.72
N SER A 205 -12.65 7.02 1.93
CA SER A 205 -12.70 6.41 3.25
C SER A 205 -11.65 6.95 4.24
N GLY A 206 -10.56 7.55 3.75
CA GLY A 206 -9.44 8.04 4.54
C GLY A 206 -8.59 6.96 5.23
N LYS A 207 -8.90 5.67 5.00
CA LYS A 207 -8.13 4.54 5.56
C LYS A 207 -6.85 4.29 4.75
N PRO A 208 -5.80 3.76 5.37
CA PRO A 208 -4.65 3.22 4.64
C PRO A 208 -5.08 2.24 3.56
N VAL A 209 -4.41 2.29 2.40
CA VAL A 209 -4.74 1.47 1.23
C VAL A 209 -3.54 0.66 0.78
N LEU A 210 -3.71 -0.65 0.63
CA LEU A 210 -2.76 -1.54 -0.01
C LEU A 210 -3.25 -1.86 -1.43
N LEU A 211 -2.65 -1.21 -2.44
CA LEU A 211 -3.04 -1.33 -3.84
C LEU A 211 -2.19 -2.38 -4.56
N LYS A 212 -2.78 -3.50 -4.95
CA LYS A 212 -2.08 -4.61 -5.62
C LYS A 212 -2.05 -4.40 -7.13
N ARG A 213 -0.85 -4.55 -7.73
CA ARG A 213 -0.63 -4.49 -9.17
C ARG A 213 -1.49 -5.53 -9.90
N GLY A 214 -2.16 -5.12 -10.97
CA GLY A 214 -2.90 -5.99 -11.87
C GLY A 214 -1.96 -6.97 -12.60
N MET A 215 -2.45 -8.18 -12.87
CA MET A 215 -1.63 -9.26 -13.44
C MET A 215 -1.11 -8.99 -14.85
N SER A 216 -1.70 -8.03 -15.56
CA SER A 216 -1.28 -7.60 -16.91
C SER A 216 -1.09 -6.08 -16.97
N ALA A 217 -0.90 -5.45 -15.82
CA ALA A 217 -0.75 -4.01 -15.67
C ALA A 217 0.73 -3.61 -15.76
N THR A 218 1.00 -2.50 -16.43
CA THR A 218 2.30 -1.84 -16.39
C THR A 218 2.54 -1.19 -15.02
N LEU A 219 3.75 -0.74 -14.75
CA LEU A 219 4.04 0.04 -13.54
C LEU A 219 3.40 1.43 -13.60
N GLU A 220 3.29 2.00 -14.80
CA GLU A 220 2.56 3.24 -15.03
C GLU A 220 1.07 3.11 -14.71
N ASP A 221 0.42 2.00 -15.13
CA ASP A 221 -0.98 1.72 -14.79
C ASP A 221 -1.18 1.63 -13.26
N LEU A 222 -0.21 1.05 -12.53
CA LEU A 222 -0.26 0.97 -11.06
C LEU A 222 -0.17 2.36 -10.42
N LEU A 223 0.74 3.21 -10.91
CA LEU A 223 0.90 4.58 -10.41
C LEU A 223 -0.31 5.45 -10.74
N LEU A 224 -0.88 5.30 -11.94
CA LEU A 224 -2.14 5.96 -12.31
C LEU A 224 -3.33 5.47 -11.47
N ALA A 225 -3.37 4.20 -11.11
CA ALA A 225 -4.38 3.69 -10.19
C ALA A 225 -4.23 4.28 -8.78
N ALA A 226 -2.99 4.46 -8.29
CA ALA A 226 -2.73 5.13 -7.03
C ALA A 226 -3.18 6.60 -7.05
N GLU A 227 -3.06 7.31 -8.20
CA GLU A 227 -3.53 8.69 -8.36
C GLU A 227 -5.02 8.84 -8.01
N TYR A 228 -5.88 7.86 -8.34
CA TYR A 228 -7.30 7.92 -8.01
C TYR A 228 -7.55 7.99 -6.50
N VAL A 229 -6.75 7.29 -5.70
CA VAL A 229 -6.82 7.33 -4.23
C VAL A 229 -6.24 8.64 -3.70
N LEU A 230 -5.06 9.02 -4.18
CA LEU A 230 -4.36 10.24 -3.79
C LEU A 230 -5.17 11.51 -4.11
N ALA A 231 -5.83 11.54 -5.28
CA ALA A 231 -6.68 12.65 -5.71
C ALA A 231 -7.92 12.87 -4.82
N ARG A 232 -8.26 11.92 -3.95
CA ARG A 232 -9.29 12.09 -2.90
C ARG A 232 -8.72 12.64 -1.59
N GLY A 233 -7.46 13.06 -1.58
CA GLY A 233 -6.78 13.57 -0.38
C GLY A 233 -6.24 12.49 0.54
N ASN A 234 -6.32 11.21 0.16
CA ASN A 234 -5.79 10.10 0.94
C ASN A 234 -4.36 9.78 0.52
N SER A 235 -3.38 10.26 1.29
CA SER A 235 -1.95 10.01 1.07
C SER A 235 -1.45 8.67 1.65
N GLN A 236 -2.31 7.92 2.34
CA GLN A 236 -1.95 6.67 3.02
C GLN A 236 -2.04 5.48 2.06
N VAL A 237 -1.20 5.45 1.01
CA VAL A 237 -1.21 4.43 -0.04
C VAL A 237 0.11 3.67 -0.05
N MET A 238 0.01 2.33 -0.03
CA MET A 238 1.10 1.39 -0.27
C MET A 238 0.88 0.67 -1.60
N LEU A 239 1.91 0.60 -2.44
CA LEU A 239 1.89 -0.19 -3.66
C LEU A 239 2.28 -1.64 -3.35
N CYS A 240 1.70 -2.61 -4.07
CA CYS A 240 2.04 -4.01 -3.86
C CYS A 240 2.33 -4.73 -5.20
N GLU A 241 3.61 -5.04 -5.43
CA GLU A 241 4.01 -5.96 -6.48
C GLU A 241 3.63 -7.40 -6.07
N ARG A 242 3.01 -8.17 -6.97
CA ARG A 242 2.49 -9.50 -6.70
C ARG A 242 2.64 -10.49 -7.87
N GLY A 243 3.48 -10.16 -8.80
CA GLY A 243 3.71 -10.92 -10.02
C GLY A 243 2.74 -10.58 -11.16
N ILE A 244 3.25 -10.68 -12.34
CA ILE A 244 2.54 -10.45 -13.61
C ILE A 244 2.42 -11.75 -14.41
N ARG A 245 1.44 -11.83 -15.27
CA ARG A 245 1.33 -12.91 -16.26
C ARG A 245 2.38 -12.72 -17.34
N THR A 246 3.10 -13.80 -17.63
CA THR A 246 4.05 -13.88 -18.70
C THR A 246 3.73 -15.08 -19.60
N PHE A 247 4.55 -15.33 -20.59
CA PHE A 247 4.45 -16.53 -21.42
C PHE A 247 4.84 -17.81 -20.67
N ASP A 248 5.62 -17.70 -19.57
CA ASP A 248 6.01 -18.85 -18.76
C ASP A 248 4.83 -19.35 -17.91
N ARG A 249 4.73 -20.68 -17.76
CA ARG A 249 3.67 -21.37 -17.02
C ARG A 249 4.18 -22.21 -15.84
N ALA A 250 5.48 -22.15 -15.56
CA ALA A 250 6.07 -22.88 -14.44
C ALA A 250 5.60 -22.34 -13.10
N LEU A 251 5.32 -21.02 -13.04
CA LEU A 251 4.82 -20.31 -11.88
C LEU A 251 3.42 -19.75 -12.14
N ARG A 252 2.69 -19.46 -11.06
CA ARG A 252 1.38 -18.81 -11.16
C ARG A 252 1.48 -17.44 -11.84
N ASN A 253 2.49 -16.65 -11.44
CA ASN A 253 2.87 -15.39 -12.05
C ASN A 253 4.40 -15.21 -11.90
N THR A 254 5.00 -14.40 -12.75
CA THR A 254 6.40 -14.00 -12.64
C THR A 254 6.50 -12.81 -11.69
N LEU A 255 7.21 -12.96 -10.56
CA LEU A 255 7.49 -11.84 -9.67
C LEU A 255 8.46 -10.89 -10.35
N ASP A 256 8.04 -9.64 -10.55
CA ASP A 256 8.86 -8.60 -11.15
C ASP A 256 9.70 -7.91 -10.06
N ILE A 257 10.84 -8.53 -9.71
CA ILE A 257 11.76 -7.95 -8.72
C ILE A 257 12.32 -6.61 -9.18
N GLY A 258 12.50 -6.42 -10.49
CA GLY A 258 12.95 -5.14 -11.07
C GLY A 258 11.98 -3.98 -10.83
N ALA A 259 10.69 -4.30 -10.65
CA ALA A 259 9.69 -3.30 -10.32
C ALA A 259 9.96 -2.60 -8.98
N VAL A 260 10.57 -3.29 -8.01
CA VAL A 260 10.82 -2.73 -6.66
C VAL A 260 11.77 -1.52 -6.74
N PRO A 261 13.03 -1.65 -7.20
CA PRO A 261 13.94 -0.51 -7.28
C PRO A 261 13.45 0.56 -8.26
N TYR A 262 12.75 0.18 -9.32
CA TYR A 262 12.14 1.13 -10.25
C TYR A 262 11.10 2.01 -9.56
N LEU A 263 10.13 1.40 -8.87
CA LEU A 263 9.10 2.14 -8.12
C LEU A 263 9.71 3.02 -7.02
N LYS A 264 10.74 2.56 -6.32
CA LYS A 264 11.44 3.36 -5.30
C LYS A 264 12.12 4.61 -5.87
N GLN A 265 12.43 4.63 -7.16
CA GLN A 265 12.94 5.83 -7.85
C GLN A 265 11.80 6.73 -8.36
N GLU A 266 10.72 6.14 -8.87
CA GLU A 266 9.63 6.85 -9.55
C GLU A 266 8.59 7.45 -8.60
N THR A 267 8.40 6.84 -7.41
CA THR A 267 7.38 7.27 -6.46
C THR A 267 7.94 7.40 -5.03
N HIS A 268 7.25 8.19 -4.22
CA HIS A 268 7.50 8.31 -2.79
C HIS A 268 6.69 7.30 -1.95
N LEU A 269 5.79 6.52 -2.60
CA LEU A 269 4.91 5.58 -1.92
C LEU A 269 5.66 4.31 -1.49
N PRO A 270 5.36 3.73 -0.34
CA PRO A 270 5.94 2.46 0.07
C PRO A 270 5.62 1.31 -0.90
N VAL A 271 6.59 0.43 -1.12
CA VAL A 271 6.49 -0.72 -2.01
C VAL A 271 6.49 -2.02 -1.21
N ILE A 272 5.37 -2.70 -1.19
CA ILE A 272 5.17 -4.02 -0.59
C ILE A 272 5.31 -5.08 -1.68
N VAL A 273 5.82 -6.26 -1.33
CA VAL A 273 5.91 -7.40 -2.24
C VAL A 273 5.13 -8.59 -1.69
N ASP A 274 4.34 -9.21 -2.55
CA ASP A 274 3.56 -10.42 -2.28
C ASP A 274 4.12 -11.61 -3.06
N PRO A 275 5.09 -12.33 -2.52
CA PRO A 275 5.68 -13.50 -3.17
C PRO A 275 4.72 -14.70 -3.18
N SER A 276 3.76 -14.79 -2.24
CA SER A 276 2.79 -15.87 -2.17
C SER A 276 1.93 -15.93 -3.41
N HIS A 277 1.31 -14.80 -3.81
CA HIS A 277 0.49 -14.74 -5.02
C HIS A 277 1.31 -14.71 -6.32
N ALA A 278 2.58 -14.34 -6.25
CA ALA A 278 3.48 -14.42 -7.40
C ALA A 278 3.82 -15.87 -7.71
N ALA A 279 4.44 -16.58 -6.77
CA ALA A 279 4.89 -17.95 -6.97
C ALA A 279 3.73 -18.94 -7.16
N GLY A 280 2.68 -18.82 -6.33
CA GLY A 280 1.61 -19.82 -6.25
C GLY A 280 2.06 -21.17 -5.65
N ARG A 281 3.28 -21.21 -5.07
CA ARG A 281 3.93 -22.39 -4.50
C ARG A 281 4.69 -21.99 -3.24
N ARG A 282 4.38 -22.64 -2.11
CA ARG A 282 4.96 -22.30 -0.78
C ARG A 282 6.47 -22.49 -0.70
N ASP A 283 7.02 -23.48 -1.41
CA ASP A 283 8.46 -23.77 -1.41
C ASP A 283 9.33 -22.66 -2.03
N LEU A 284 8.74 -21.82 -2.87
CA LEU A 284 9.42 -20.69 -3.52
C LEU A 284 9.24 -19.36 -2.80
N VAL A 285 8.23 -19.23 -1.95
CA VAL A 285 7.93 -17.98 -1.22
C VAL A 285 9.13 -17.45 -0.45
N PRO A 286 9.91 -18.27 0.31
CA PRO A 286 11.03 -17.74 1.06
C PRO A 286 12.10 -17.09 0.19
N ALA A 287 12.49 -17.73 -0.92
CA ALA A 287 13.53 -17.21 -1.81
C ALA A 287 13.09 -15.87 -2.45
N LEU A 288 11.84 -15.78 -2.88
CA LEU A 288 11.29 -14.57 -3.49
C LEU A 288 11.10 -13.44 -2.47
N ALA A 289 10.73 -13.76 -1.24
CA ALA A 289 10.65 -12.79 -0.14
C ALA A 289 12.01 -12.16 0.16
N LEU A 290 13.07 -12.99 0.28
CA LEU A 290 14.42 -12.50 0.51
C LEU A 290 14.93 -11.65 -0.65
N ALA A 291 14.66 -12.05 -1.89
CA ALA A 291 15.00 -11.26 -3.07
C ALA A 291 14.30 -9.88 -3.07
N ALA A 292 13.03 -9.82 -2.64
CA ALA A 292 12.28 -8.57 -2.53
C ALA A 292 12.89 -7.62 -1.49
N VAL A 293 13.29 -8.15 -0.32
CA VAL A 293 13.97 -7.36 0.72
C VAL A 293 15.31 -6.83 0.21
N ALA A 294 16.11 -7.68 -0.43
CA ALA A 294 17.38 -7.27 -1.04
C ALA A 294 17.22 -6.22 -2.14
N ALA A 295 16.11 -6.25 -2.88
CA ALA A 295 15.78 -5.27 -3.91
C ALA A 295 15.26 -3.93 -3.35
N GLY A 296 14.99 -3.81 -2.03
CA GLY A 296 14.60 -2.57 -1.38
C GLY A 296 13.10 -2.45 -1.07
N ALA A 297 12.34 -3.55 -1.06
CA ALA A 297 10.93 -3.54 -0.67
C ALA A 297 10.74 -3.01 0.77
N ASP A 298 9.74 -2.16 0.99
CA ASP A 298 9.40 -1.62 2.32
C ASP A 298 8.64 -2.63 3.18
N GLY A 299 8.11 -3.68 2.57
CA GLY A 299 7.49 -4.76 3.32
C GLY A 299 7.15 -5.97 2.46
N LEU A 300 6.68 -7.00 3.16
CA LEU A 300 6.25 -8.28 2.60
C LEU A 300 4.80 -8.55 2.97
N LEU A 301 4.04 -9.09 2.02
CA LEU A 301 2.68 -9.60 2.24
C LEU A 301 2.70 -11.12 2.07
N ILE A 302 2.58 -11.86 3.16
CA ILE A 302 2.78 -13.33 3.18
C ILE A 302 1.51 -14.05 3.58
N GLU A 303 1.14 -15.10 2.83
CA GLU A 303 0.08 -16.01 3.23
C GLU A 303 0.61 -17.09 4.17
N VAL A 304 -0.05 -17.19 5.34
CA VAL A 304 0.30 -18.12 6.41
C VAL A 304 -0.96 -18.82 6.89
N HIS A 305 -0.89 -20.13 7.07
CA HIS A 305 -1.99 -20.94 7.56
C HIS A 305 -1.47 -22.05 8.50
N PRO A 306 -2.15 -22.41 9.60
CA PRO A 306 -1.68 -23.46 10.51
C PRO A 306 -1.66 -24.85 9.83
N ASP A 307 -2.60 -25.09 8.94
CA ASP A 307 -2.70 -26.32 8.14
C ASP A 307 -2.98 -25.99 6.66
N PRO A 308 -1.95 -25.64 5.87
CA PRO A 308 -2.12 -25.21 4.49
C PRO A 308 -2.75 -26.26 3.57
N ASP A 309 -2.57 -27.56 3.87
CA ASP A 309 -3.07 -28.64 3.02
C ASP A 309 -4.59 -28.80 3.11
N HIS A 310 -5.21 -28.32 4.19
CA HIS A 310 -6.66 -28.31 4.39
C HIS A 310 -7.28 -26.90 4.29
N ALA A 311 -6.49 -25.90 3.89
CA ALA A 311 -7.00 -24.54 3.71
C ALA A 311 -8.11 -24.46 2.65
N ARG A 312 -9.17 -23.71 2.92
CA ARG A 312 -10.31 -23.53 2.00
C ARG A 312 -9.94 -22.67 0.78
N SER A 313 -8.81 -21.95 0.84
CA SER A 313 -8.32 -21.15 -0.26
C SER A 313 -6.80 -20.99 -0.25
N ASP A 314 -6.19 -21.09 -1.45
CA ASP A 314 -4.79 -20.83 -1.76
C ASP A 314 -3.75 -21.53 -0.83
N GLY A 315 -4.07 -22.77 -0.37
CA GLY A 315 -3.19 -23.54 0.52
C GLY A 315 -1.83 -23.85 -0.09
N ASP A 316 -1.74 -24.07 -1.41
CA ASP A 316 -0.48 -24.40 -2.09
C ASP A 316 0.61 -23.32 -1.94
N GLN A 317 0.22 -22.08 -1.74
CA GLN A 317 1.12 -20.93 -1.61
C GLN A 317 1.26 -20.42 -0.17
N SER A 318 0.47 -20.95 0.76
CA SER A 318 0.50 -20.54 2.17
C SER A 318 1.64 -21.24 2.91
N LEU A 319 2.43 -20.49 3.66
CA LEU A 319 3.44 -21.03 4.57
C LEU A 319 2.76 -21.63 5.80
N THR A 320 3.39 -22.63 6.41
CA THR A 320 3.07 -23.04 7.77
C THR A 320 3.56 -21.98 8.77
N LEU A 321 3.03 -22.01 10.01
CA LEU A 321 3.46 -21.11 11.09
C LEU A 321 4.98 -21.22 11.35
N GLY A 322 5.51 -22.45 11.34
CA GLY A 322 6.94 -22.69 11.50
C GLY A 322 7.80 -22.14 10.36
N ALA A 323 7.38 -22.39 9.11
CA ALA A 323 8.07 -21.87 7.93
C ALA A 323 8.07 -20.35 7.86
N PHE A 324 7.00 -19.69 8.31
CA PHE A 324 6.96 -18.22 8.40
C PHE A 324 7.94 -17.69 9.44
N ARG A 325 8.04 -18.31 10.62
CA ARG A 325 9.04 -17.92 11.64
C ARG A 325 10.47 -18.03 11.10
N GLU A 326 10.80 -19.15 10.47
CA GLU A 326 12.14 -19.36 9.85
C GLU A 326 12.41 -18.34 8.73
N LEU A 327 11.38 -17.99 7.95
CA LEU A 327 11.49 -16.93 6.95
C LEU A 327 11.84 -15.60 7.60
N MET A 328 11.19 -15.21 8.69
CA MET A 328 11.40 -13.92 9.34
C MET A 328 12.81 -13.81 9.96
N GLU A 329 13.41 -14.91 10.44
CA GLU A 329 14.80 -14.94 10.86
C GLU A 329 15.73 -14.58 9.69
N ARG A 330 15.54 -15.21 8.54
CA ARG A 330 16.33 -14.95 7.33
C ARG A 330 16.07 -13.55 6.75
N VAL A 331 14.85 -13.03 6.89
CA VAL A 331 14.50 -11.65 6.48
C VAL A 331 15.32 -10.64 7.28
N ARG A 332 15.50 -10.85 8.60
CA ARG A 332 16.36 -10.00 9.44
C ARG A 332 17.82 -10.02 8.97
N ASP A 333 18.34 -11.20 8.63
CA ASP A 333 19.72 -11.35 8.14
C ASP A 333 19.92 -10.59 6.81
N VAL A 334 19.00 -10.75 5.85
CA VAL A 334 19.10 -10.07 4.55
C VAL A 334 18.88 -8.57 4.70
N ALA A 335 17.92 -8.13 5.52
CA ALA A 335 17.72 -6.72 5.81
C ALA A 335 18.99 -6.09 6.41
N GLY A 336 19.62 -6.74 7.39
CA GLY A 336 20.89 -6.31 7.97
C GLY A 336 22.02 -6.25 6.94
N ALA A 337 22.11 -7.23 6.03
CA ALA A 337 23.13 -7.25 4.97
C ALA A 337 22.99 -6.07 3.97
N VAL A 338 21.79 -5.54 3.79
CA VAL A 338 21.53 -4.36 2.94
C VAL A 338 21.37 -3.05 3.73
N GLY A 339 21.79 -3.06 5.03
CA GLY A 339 21.80 -1.86 5.88
C GLY A 339 20.43 -1.43 6.38
N ARG A 340 19.44 -2.35 6.44
CA ARG A 340 18.07 -2.09 6.92
C ARG A 340 17.75 -2.92 8.16
N SER A 341 16.73 -2.51 8.91
CA SER A 341 16.16 -3.27 10.02
C SER A 341 14.81 -3.88 9.63
N VAL A 342 14.33 -4.79 10.45
CA VAL A 342 12.95 -5.29 10.41
C VAL A 342 12.21 -4.71 11.60
N THR A 343 11.02 -4.16 11.37
CA THR A 343 10.19 -3.63 12.44
C THR A 343 9.63 -4.76 13.29
N GLU A 344 9.79 -4.66 14.59
CA GLU A 344 9.17 -5.58 15.54
C GLU A 344 7.77 -5.09 15.94
N PRO A 345 6.80 -6.00 16.15
CA PRO A 345 5.47 -5.63 16.57
C PRO A 345 5.50 -5.00 17.97
N LEU A 346 4.62 -4.04 18.23
CA LEU A 346 4.46 -3.44 19.56
C LEU A 346 4.14 -4.52 20.59
N THR A 347 4.92 -4.56 21.66
CA THR A 347 4.85 -5.60 22.71
C THR A 347 3.56 -5.55 23.51
N SER A 348 2.95 -4.39 23.69
CA SER A 348 1.55 -4.21 24.19
C SER A 348 1.14 -2.74 24.12
N LEU A 349 -0.18 -2.47 24.09
CA LEU A 349 -0.75 -1.12 24.26
C LEU A 349 -0.45 -0.50 25.65
N ARG A 350 0.17 -1.26 26.57
CA ARG A 350 0.56 -0.79 27.91
C ARG A 350 1.92 -0.10 27.95
N ASP A 351 2.78 -0.32 26.98
CA ASP A 351 4.14 0.24 26.94
C ASP A 351 4.24 1.58 26.20
N ALA A 352 3.16 2.03 25.56
CA ALA A 352 3.08 3.33 24.88
C ALA A 352 2.77 4.51 25.81
N SER A 353 2.68 4.30 27.13
CA SER A 353 2.35 5.33 28.13
C SER A 353 3.40 5.47 29.26
N ALA A 354 4.65 5.06 29.01
CA ALA A 354 5.77 5.27 29.93
C ALA A 354 6.76 6.32 29.43
#